data_9179a151663da6d7f88c4da5642b6cd1
#
_entry.id   9179a151663da6d7f88c4da5642b6cd1
#
_cell.length_a   1.000
_cell.length_b   1.000
_cell.length_c   1.000
_cell.angle_alpha   90.00
_cell.angle_beta   90.00
_cell.angle_gamma   90.00
#
_symmetry.space_group_name_H-M   'P 1'
#
loop_
_entity.id
_entity.type
_entity.pdbx_description
1 polymer ?
#
loop_
_entity_poly.entity_id
_entity_poly.type
_entity_poly.pdbx_seq_one_letter_code
_entity_poly.pdbx_strand_id
1 'polypeptide(L)' 'MELIVNGAPVTTPTGATLADVVRTVTDADRGVAVAINGEVVPRSGWPAEQLCDGDRVEVLIAAQGG' A
#
# COMPACT_ATOMS: atom_id res chain seq x y z
N MET A 1 8.84 5.50 -10.41
CA MET A 1 8.76 6.01 -9.03
C MET A 1 9.23 4.92 -8.09
N GLU A 2 10.09 5.27 -7.15
CA GLU A 2 10.56 4.29 -6.17
C GLU A 2 9.86 4.48 -4.84
N LEU A 3 9.40 3.37 -4.28
CA LEU A 3 8.73 3.35 -3.00
C LEU A 3 9.43 2.34 -2.09
N ILE A 4 9.16 2.42 -0.80
CA ILE A 4 9.60 1.41 0.14
C ILE A 4 8.33 0.73 0.65
N VAL A 5 8.12 -0.52 0.25
CA VAL A 5 6.92 -1.27 0.61
C VAL A 5 7.31 -2.37 1.58
N ASN A 6 6.79 -2.30 2.79
CA ASN A 6 7.13 -3.24 3.86
C ASN A 6 8.64 -3.39 4.02
N GLY A 7 9.36 -2.27 3.95
CA GLY A 7 10.80 -2.25 4.14
C GLY A 7 11.63 -2.61 2.93
N ALA A 8 11.02 -2.93 1.80
CA ALA A 8 11.74 -3.32 0.59
C ALA A 8 11.54 -2.27 -0.51
N PRO A 9 12.59 -1.94 -1.27
CA PRO A 9 12.44 -1.00 -2.38
C PRO A 9 11.62 -1.65 -3.52
N VAL A 10 10.68 -0.88 -4.04
CA VAL A 10 9.79 -1.31 -5.12
C VAL A 10 9.70 -0.19 -6.14
N THR A 11 9.83 -0.53 -7.41
CA THR A 11 9.66 0.44 -8.49
C THR A 11 8.25 0.30 -9.06
N THR A 12 7.54 1.43 -9.15
CA THR A 12 6.19 1.46 -9.70
C THR A 12 6.10 2.52 -10.79
N PRO A 13 5.13 2.41 -11.69
CA PRO A 13 4.90 3.47 -12.67
C PRO A 13 4.54 4.79 -12.00
N THR A 14 4.97 5.89 -12.60
CA THR A 14 4.54 7.22 -12.15
C THR A 14 3.03 7.32 -12.30
N GLY A 15 2.37 7.83 -11.26
CA GLY A 15 0.92 7.93 -11.26
C GLY A 15 0.22 6.75 -10.62
N ALA A 16 0.96 5.72 -10.19
CA ALA A 16 0.35 4.61 -9.47
C ALA A 16 -0.28 5.12 -8.17
N THR A 17 -1.45 4.60 -7.84
CA THR A 17 -2.14 4.93 -6.60
C THR A 17 -1.82 3.92 -5.52
N LEU A 18 -2.24 4.23 -4.29
CA LEU A 18 -2.05 3.29 -3.19
C LEU A 18 -2.80 1.98 -3.48
N ALA A 19 -3.98 2.05 -4.08
CA ALA A 19 -4.72 0.84 -4.44
C ALA A 19 -3.91 -0.04 -5.39
N ASP A 20 -3.21 0.56 -6.35
CA ASP A 20 -2.37 -0.19 -7.28
C ASP A 20 -1.25 -0.91 -6.54
N VAL A 21 -0.61 -0.23 -5.60
CA VAL A 21 0.50 -0.81 -4.84
C VAL A 21 0.01 -1.95 -3.93
N VAL A 22 -1.11 -1.75 -3.26
CA VAL A 22 -1.66 -2.77 -2.38
C VAL A 22 -1.98 -4.04 -3.16
N ARG A 23 -2.49 -3.88 -4.38
CA ARG A 23 -2.83 -5.03 -5.21
C ARG A 23 -1.62 -5.86 -5.60
N THR A 24 -0.44 -5.26 -5.64
CA THR A 24 0.79 -6.03 -5.91
C THR A 24 1.23 -6.86 -4.71
N VAL A 25 0.76 -6.50 -3.51
CA VAL A 25 1.13 -7.20 -2.27
C VAL A 25 0.13 -8.30 -1.94
N THR A 26 -1.16 -8.03 -2.13
CA THR A 26 -2.21 -8.96 -1.75
C THR A 26 -3.46 -8.77 -2.60
N ASP A 27 -4.20 -9.86 -2.80
CA ASP A 27 -5.51 -9.86 -3.42
C ASP A 27 -6.63 -9.88 -2.38
N ALA A 28 -6.30 -9.82 -1.10
CA ALA A 28 -7.29 -9.94 -0.05
C ALA A 28 -8.31 -8.81 -0.11
N ASP A 29 -9.59 -9.15 0.03
CA ASP A 29 -10.68 -8.17 0.01
C ASP A 29 -10.87 -7.49 1.36
N ARG A 30 -10.40 -8.10 2.43
CA ARG A 30 -10.57 -7.57 3.78
C ARG A 30 -9.42 -8.02 4.67
N GLY A 31 -9.35 -7.44 5.85
CA GLY A 31 -8.28 -7.75 6.77
C GLY A 31 -6.97 -7.11 6.37
N VAL A 32 -7.02 -6.04 5.57
CA VAL A 32 -5.83 -5.33 5.11
C VAL A 32 -5.83 -3.92 5.69
N ALA A 33 -4.75 -3.55 6.34
CA ALA A 33 -4.53 -2.19 6.82
C ALA A 33 -3.31 -1.62 6.12
N VAL A 34 -3.39 -0.36 5.73
CA VAL A 34 -2.32 0.30 4.98
C VAL A 34 -1.99 1.63 5.60
N ALA A 35 -0.70 1.93 5.68
CA ALA A 35 -0.21 3.22 6.12
C ALA A 35 0.79 3.78 5.12
N ILE A 36 0.80 5.09 4.96
CA ILE A 36 1.80 5.80 4.18
C ILE A 36 2.55 6.73 5.13
N ASN A 37 3.86 6.57 5.21
CA ASN A 37 4.71 7.39 6.07
C ASN A 37 4.16 7.45 7.50
N GLY A 38 3.65 6.32 8.01
CA GLY A 38 3.13 6.22 9.36
C GLY A 38 1.69 6.61 9.54
N GLU A 39 1.00 7.07 8.49
CA GLU A 39 -0.40 7.47 8.59
C GLU A 39 -1.31 6.43 7.95
N VAL A 40 -2.27 5.94 8.72
CA VAL A 40 -3.24 4.96 8.24
C VAL A 40 -4.14 5.60 7.19
N VAL A 41 -4.32 4.91 6.07
CA VAL A 41 -5.22 5.33 5.00
C VAL A 41 -6.39 4.37 4.94
N PRO A 42 -7.62 4.85 5.14
CA PRO A 42 -8.80 3.98 5.03
C PRO A 42 -8.90 3.38 3.63
N ARG A 43 -9.43 2.16 3.57
CA ARG A 43 -9.55 1.45 2.30
C ARG A 43 -10.25 2.29 1.22
N SER A 44 -11.29 3.02 1.59
CA SER A 44 -12.04 3.85 0.66
C SER A 44 -11.18 4.95 0.02
N GLY A 45 -10.07 5.31 0.65
CA GLY A 45 -9.17 6.34 0.14
C GLY A 45 -8.06 5.83 -0.77
N TRP A 46 -7.83 4.52 -0.82
CA TRP A 46 -6.69 3.97 -1.56
C TRP A 46 -6.69 4.34 -3.04
N PRO A 47 -7.82 4.28 -3.76
CA PRO A 47 -7.79 4.59 -5.20
C PRO A 47 -7.49 6.05 -5.50
N ALA A 48 -7.73 6.95 -4.56
CA ALA A 48 -7.48 8.37 -4.75
C ALA A 48 -6.15 8.82 -4.15
N GLU A 49 -5.49 7.96 -3.39
CA GLU A 49 -4.24 8.33 -2.71
C GLU A 49 -3.09 8.26 -3.68
N GLN A 50 -2.50 9.42 -3.98
CA GLN A 50 -1.35 9.51 -4.85
C GLN A 50 -0.06 9.34 -4.06
N LEU A 51 0.93 8.75 -4.70
CA LEU A 51 2.21 8.45 -4.07
C LEU A 51 3.30 9.33 -4.65
N CYS A 52 4.31 9.58 -3.83
CA CYS A 52 5.50 10.32 -4.22
C CYS A 52 6.72 9.42 -4.10
N ASP A 53 7.73 9.72 -4.90
CA ASP A 53 8.98 9.00 -4.84
C ASP A 53 9.52 9.01 -3.41
N GLY A 54 9.92 7.85 -2.92
CA GLY A 54 10.45 7.70 -1.57
C GLY A 54 9.42 7.43 -0.49
N ASP A 55 8.13 7.42 -0.81
CA ASP A 55 7.10 7.14 0.18
C ASP A 55 7.26 5.73 0.76
N ARG A 56 6.97 5.62 2.04
CA ARG A 56 6.95 4.33 2.74
C ARG A 56 5.53 3.85 2.85
N VAL A 57 5.29 2.68 2.29
CA VAL A 57 3.98 2.04 2.33
C VAL A 57 4.09 0.79 3.20
N GLU A 58 3.21 0.68 4.18
CA GLU A 58 3.14 -0.49 5.02
C GLU A 58 1.80 -1.17 4.81
N VAL A 59 1.84 -2.44 4.44
CA VAL A 59 0.64 -3.22 4.20
C VAL A 59 0.62 -4.36 5.20
N LEU A 60 -0.39 -4.36 6.07
CA LEU A 60 -0.57 -5.40 7.07
C LEU A 60 -1.78 -6.23 6.70
N ILE A 61 -1.61 -7.53 6.67
CA ILE A 61 -2.69 -8.45 6.35
C ILE A 61 -3.01 -9.24 7.60
N ALA A 62 -4.27 -9.15 8.04
CA ALA A 62 -4.70 -9.89 9.22
C ALA A 62 -4.63 -11.38 8.95
N ALA A 63 -4.10 -12.13 9.91
CA ALA A 63 -4.08 -13.57 9.79
C ALA A 63 -5.51 -14.09 9.75
N GLN A 64 -5.83 -14.88 8.75
CA GLN A 64 -7.12 -15.56 8.67
C GLN A 64 -7.02 -16.78 9.56
N GLY A 65 -7.20 -16.58 10.83
CA GLY A 65 -7.11 -17.66 11.79
C GLY A 65 -8.21 -18.66 11.52
N GLY A 66 -7.81 -19.74 11.06
CA GLY A 66 -8.60 -20.87 10.69
C GLY A 66 -9.97 -21.01 11.22
#